data_b84a6b6ab16039439a560c2b3da8f59b
#
_entry.id   b84a6b6ab16039439a560c2b3da8f59b
#
_cell.length_a   1.000
_cell.length_b   1.000
_cell.length_c   1.000
_cell.angle_alpha   90.00
_cell.angle_beta   90.00
_cell.angle_gamma   90.00
#
_symmetry.space_group_name_H-M   'P 1'
#
loop_
_entity.id
_entity.type
_entity.pdbx_description
1 polymer ?
#
loop_
_entity_poly.entity_id
_entity_poly.type
_entity_poly.pdbx_seq_one_letter_code
_entity_poly.pdbx_strand_id
1 'polypeptide(L)'
;MKLLDKIHFSERDTLYLLGDLVDRGPEPMEVVKDVMRRKNVVAIMGNHDYRALRILDRFDIGETPNPHGTIINSEDLLTCKYWIKDGGKSTVQGFLNMSLHERSEFLDYFRKMPSYQKVTAADKTYILVHGGIRDFEESKPLEQYKLQDFIYERTDYERRYYSDPSIYLVTGHTPTQLIRKDMEPLIYKGAGHIAVDCGCVFGGNLAAYCLETGECAYVEGYEK
;
A
#
# COMPACT_ATOMS: atom_id res chain seq x y z
N MET A 1 -13.15 -9.42 0.95
CA MET A 1 -13.76 -10.30 -0.06
C MET A 1 -14.79 -9.57 -0.93
N LYS A 2 -15.72 -8.77 -0.39
CA LYS A 2 -16.80 -8.11 -1.18
C LYS A 2 -16.36 -7.41 -2.49
N LEU A 3 -15.18 -6.74 -2.51
CA LEU A 3 -14.70 -6.09 -3.74
C LEU A 3 -14.22 -7.11 -4.77
N LEU A 4 -13.50 -8.15 -4.35
CA LEU A 4 -13.04 -9.22 -5.25
C LEU A 4 -14.21 -9.98 -5.89
N ASP A 5 -15.25 -10.25 -5.09
CA ASP A 5 -16.49 -10.88 -5.58
C ASP A 5 -17.18 -9.95 -6.60
N LYS A 6 -17.25 -8.65 -6.32
CA LYS A 6 -17.89 -7.65 -7.19
C LYS A 6 -17.19 -7.50 -8.54
N ILE A 7 -15.86 -7.60 -8.58
CA ILE A 7 -15.07 -7.52 -9.83
C ILE A 7 -14.88 -8.90 -10.48
N HIS A 8 -15.48 -9.96 -9.92
CA HIS A 8 -15.34 -11.35 -10.39
C HIS A 8 -13.87 -11.78 -10.50
N PHE A 9 -13.03 -11.35 -9.52
CA PHE A 9 -11.60 -11.67 -9.51
C PHE A 9 -11.35 -13.17 -9.52
N SER A 10 -10.52 -13.63 -10.44
CA SER A 10 -10.23 -15.04 -10.70
C SER A 10 -8.71 -15.31 -10.79
N GLU A 11 -8.34 -16.57 -10.93
CA GLU A 11 -6.93 -16.98 -11.13
C GLU A 11 -6.31 -16.49 -12.45
N ARG A 12 -7.12 -16.00 -13.39
CA ARG A 12 -6.67 -15.47 -14.68
C ARG A 12 -6.28 -14.00 -14.60
N ASP A 13 -6.67 -13.33 -13.51
CA ASP A 13 -6.44 -11.91 -13.30
C ASP A 13 -5.19 -11.71 -12.45
N THR A 14 -4.57 -10.55 -12.54
CA THR A 14 -3.53 -10.11 -11.59
C THR A 14 -4.05 -8.91 -10.82
N LEU A 15 -4.02 -9.00 -9.49
CA LEU A 15 -4.39 -7.90 -8.61
C LEU A 15 -3.13 -7.19 -8.10
N TYR A 16 -3.06 -5.89 -8.28
CA TYR A 16 -2.03 -5.03 -7.70
C TYR A 16 -2.63 -4.26 -6.52
N LEU A 17 -2.04 -4.42 -5.34
CA LEU A 17 -2.37 -3.67 -4.13
C LEU A 17 -1.34 -2.57 -3.92
N LEU A 18 -1.80 -1.33 -3.80
CA LEU A 18 -0.92 -0.17 -3.74
C LEU A 18 -0.43 0.16 -2.32
N GLY A 19 -0.23 -0.86 -1.48
CA GLY A 19 0.30 -0.72 -0.14
C GLY A 19 -0.75 -0.45 0.93
N ASP A 20 -0.25 -0.21 2.15
CA ASP A 20 -1.03 -0.01 3.36
C ASP A 20 -1.99 -1.18 3.65
N LEU A 21 -1.44 -2.41 3.63
CA LEU A 21 -2.18 -3.64 3.95
C LEU A 21 -2.54 -3.73 5.42
N VAL A 22 -1.81 -3.01 6.28
CA VAL A 22 -1.95 -3.00 7.73
C VAL A 22 -2.47 -1.67 8.25
N ASP A 23 -2.74 -1.62 9.53
CA ASP A 23 -3.23 -0.50 10.31
C ASP A 23 -4.71 -0.12 10.06
N ARG A 24 -5.31 0.52 11.05
CA ARG A 24 -6.67 1.09 11.06
C ARG A 24 -7.81 0.08 10.89
N GLY A 25 -7.59 -0.97 10.10
CA GLY A 25 -8.58 -2.04 9.93
C GLY A 25 -8.69 -2.95 11.16
N PRO A 26 -9.78 -3.71 11.29
CA PRO A 26 -9.98 -4.61 12.45
C PRO A 26 -9.09 -5.85 12.40
N GLU A 27 -8.80 -6.38 11.22
CA GLU A 27 -8.14 -7.69 11.02
C GLU A 27 -6.98 -7.61 10.02
N PRO A 28 -5.94 -6.77 10.26
CA PRO A 28 -4.86 -6.56 9.29
C PRO A 28 -4.08 -7.85 9.01
N MET A 29 -3.91 -8.73 10.00
CA MET A 29 -3.16 -9.98 9.79
C MET A 29 -3.89 -10.95 8.87
N GLU A 30 -5.22 -11.00 8.91
CA GLU A 30 -6.01 -11.83 7.99
C GLU A 30 -5.93 -11.31 6.56
N VAL A 31 -5.87 -9.98 6.36
CA VAL A 31 -5.62 -9.38 5.05
C VAL A 31 -4.25 -9.82 4.52
N VAL A 32 -3.19 -9.69 5.32
CA VAL A 32 -1.83 -10.06 4.90
C VAL A 32 -1.74 -11.56 4.63
N LYS A 33 -2.30 -12.42 5.49
CA LYS A 33 -2.33 -13.87 5.26
C LYS A 33 -3.05 -14.25 3.97
N ASP A 34 -4.18 -13.60 3.66
CA ASP A 34 -4.90 -13.84 2.40
C ASP A 34 -4.06 -13.42 1.18
N VAL A 35 -3.43 -12.25 1.23
CA VAL A 35 -2.54 -11.75 0.18
C VAL A 35 -1.35 -12.69 -0.04
N MET A 36 -0.68 -13.13 1.03
CA MET A 36 0.46 -14.04 0.95
C MET A 36 0.12 -15.40 0.31
N ARG A 37 -1.11 -15.88 0.47
CA ARG A 37 -1.56 -17.17 -0.12
C ARG A 37 -1.85 -17.08 -1.61
N ARG A 38 -2.10 -15.89 -2.15
CA ARG A 38 -2.53 -15.69 -3.54
C ARG A 38 -1.33 -15.48 -4.45
N LYS A 39 -1.16 -16.38 -5.42
CA LYS A 39 -0.04 -16.32 -6.38
C LYS A 39 -0.19 -15.18 -7.42
N ASN A 40 -1.42 -14.71 -7.62
CA ASN A 40 -1.79 -13.69 -8.61
C ASN A 40 -2.10 -12.33 -7.97
N VAL A 41 -1.61 -12.10 -6.76
CA VAL A 41 -1.68 -10.80 -6.06
C VAL A 41 -0.28 -10.28 -5.82
N VAL A 42 -0.04 -9.05 -6.22
CA VAL A 42 1.21 -8.32 -6.03
C VAL A 42 0.92 -7.10 -5.16
N ALA A 43 1.48 -7.05 -3.96
CA ALA A 43 1.40 -5.87 -3.11
C ALA A 43 2.70 -5.07 -3.19
N ILE A 44 2.62 -3.77 -3.42
CA ILE A 44 3.74 -2.85 -3.29
C ILE A 44 3.78 -2.30 -1.87
N MET A 45 4.95 -1.87 -1.41
CA MET A 45 5.16 -1.34 -0.07
C MET A 45 4.44 0.00 0.11
N GLY A 46 3.61 0.12 1.16
CA GLY A 46 3.06 1.37 1.65
C GLY A 46 3.85 1.93 2.84
N ASN A 47 3.56 3.16 3.24
CA ASN A 47 4.25 3.77 4.39
C ASN A 47 3.83 3.15 5.73
N HIS A 48 2.61 2.66 5.87
CA HIS A 48 2.16 1.90 7.04
C HIS A 48 2.82 0.52 7.09
N ASP A 49 2.93 -0.18 5.97
CA ASP A 49 3.62 -1.47 5.85
C ASP A 49 5.11 -1.33 6.23
N TYR A 50 5.78 -0.31 5.69
CA TYR A 50 7.18 -0.04 5.99
C TYR A 50 7.41 0.31 7.47
N ARG A 51 6.51 1.09 8.06
CA ARG A 51 6.56 1.42 9.49
C ARG A 51 6.37 0.19 10.36
N ALA A 52 5.37 -0.64 10.01
CA ALA A 52 5.11 -1.91 10.70
C ALA A 52 6.33 -2.82 10.64
N LEU A 53 6.90 -3.03 9.44
CA LEU A 53 8.12 -3.82 9.26
C LEU A 53 9.25 -3.32 10.17
N ARG A 54 9.56 -2.02 10.14
CA ARG A 54 10.66 -1.45 10.91
C ARG A 54 10.49 -1.61 12.42
N ILE A 55 9.27 -1.47 12.92
CA ILE A 55 8.99 -1.55 14.35
C ILE A 55 8.93 -3.01 14.79
N LEU A 56 8.15 -3.84 14.08
CA LEU A 56 7.97 -5.24 14.46
C LEU A 56 9.27 -6.03 14.35
N ASP A 57 10.09 -5.79 13.33
CA ASP A 57 11.40 -6.44 13.17
C ASP A 57 12.36 -6.14 14.34
N ARG A 58 12.25 -4.96 14.95
CA ARG A 58 13.05 -4.57 16.12
C ARG A 58 12.53 -5.16 17.42
N PHE A 59 11.21 -5.26 17.56
CA PHE A 59 10.56 -5.73 18.79
C PHE A 59 10.28 -7.22 18.77
N ASP A 60 10.46 -7.93 17.64
CA ASP A 60 10.29 -9.37 17.58
C ASP A 60 11.49 -10.05 18.26
N ILE A 61 11.31 -10.32 19.54
CA ILE A 61 12.23 -11.14 20.33
C ILE A 61 11.84 -12.58 20.02
N GLY A 62 12.39 -13.15 18.94
CA GLY A 62 12.26 -14.56 18.63
C GLY A 62 12.86 -15.46 19.73
N GLU A 63 12.70 -16.78 19.59
CA GLU A 63 13.28 -17.78 20.55
C GLU A 63 14.80 -17.68 20.68
N THR A 64 15.47 -17.18 19.64
CA THR A 64 16.89 -16.84 19.70
C THR A 64 17.04 -15.34 19.84
N PRO A 65 17.71 -14.84 20.90
CA PRO A 65 18.09 -13.44 20.99
C PRO A 65 18.79 -13.06 19.67
N ASN A 66 18.32 -11.99 19.01
CA ASN A 66 19.01 -11.44 17.86
C ASN A 66 20.50 -11.28 18.23
N PRO A 67 21.45 -11.99 17.58
CA PRO A 67 22.85 -11.95 17.97
C PRO A 67 23.45 -10.54 17.84
N HIS A 68 22.75 -9.63 17.19
CA HIS A 68 23.11 -8.22 17.09
C HIS A 68 22.39 -7.34 18.13
N GLY A 69 21.68 -7.97 19.11
CA GLY A 69 21.00 -7.31 20.24
C GLY A 69 20.45 -5.94 19.89
N THR A 70 19.28 -5.88 19.29
CA THR A 70 18.68 -4.58 18.98
C THR A 70 18.38 -3.87 20.29
N ILE A 71 19.20 -2.91 20.68
CA ILE A 71 18.94 -2.06 21.83
C ILE A 71 17.75 -1.17 21.44
N ILE A 72 16.58 -1.45 22.02
CA ILE A 72 15.41 -0.57 21.91
C ILE A 72 15.76 0.75 22.60
N ASN A 73 15.84 1.80 21.85
CA ASN A 73 16.13 3.12 22.38
C ASN A 73 14.83 3.95 22.56
N SER A 74 14.96 5.13 23.18
CA SER A 74 13.83 6.02 23.41
C SER A 74 13.14 6.50 22.14
N GLU A 75 13.86 6.62 21.03
CA GLU A 75 13.32 6.99 19.71
C GLU A 75 12.44 5.87 19.14
N ASP A 76 12.87 4.61 19.27
CA ASP A 76 12.07 3.45 18.85
C ASP A 76 10.75 3.37 19.63
N LEU A 77 10.80 3.59 20.95
CA LEU A 77 9.60 3.64 21.80
C LEU A 77 8.66 4.79 21.41
N LEU A 78 9.21 5.95 21.12
CA LEU A 78 8.42 7.11 20.68
C LEU A 78 7.77 6.85 19.31
N THR A 79 8.52 6.29 18.37
CA THR A 79 8.03 5.90 17.05
C THR A 79 6.90 4.87 17.16
N CYS A 80 7.07 3.85 18.01
CA CYS A 80 6.04 2.85 18.30
C CYS A 80 4.77 3.49 18.88
N LYS A 81 4.92 4.41 19.84
CA LYS A 81 3.79 5.14 20.44
C LYS A 81 3.00 5.96 19.41
N TYR A 82 3.70 6.66 18.52
CA TYR A 82 3.04 7.41 17.43
C TYR A 82 2.35 6.47 16.44
N TRP A 83 2.98 5.38 16.08
CA TRP A 83 2.39 4.39 15.19
C TRP A 83 1.10 3.79 15.77
N ILE A 84 1.11 3.40 17.04
CA ILE A 84 -0.10 2.86 17.72
C ILE A 84 -1.24 3.88 17.67
N LYS A 85 -0.95 5.18 17.88
CA LYS A 85 -1.95 6.26 17.79
C LYS A 85 -2.46 6.50 16.37
N ASP A 86 -1.62 6.27 15.36
CA ASP A 86 -1.96 6.44 13.93
C ASP A 86 -2.64 5.20 13.33
N GLY A 87 -3.05 4.24 14.16
CA GLY A 87 -3.83 3.07 13.75
C GLY A 87 -3.12 1.73 13.83
N GLY A 88 -1.85 1.69 14.27
CA GLY A 88 -1.05 0.46 14.36
C GLY A 88 -1.47 -0.50 15.48
N LYS A 89 -2.45 -0.14 16.33
CA LYS A 89 -2.87 -0.97 17.47
C LYS A 89 -3.32 -2.36 17.05
N SER A 90 -4.21 -2.47 16.04
CA SER A 90 -4.70 -3.75 15.54
C SER A 90 -3.59 -4.59 14.93
N THR A 91 -2.63 -3.95 14.23
CA THR A 91 -1.46 -4.60 13.65
C THR A 91 -0.57 -5.21 14.71
N VAL A 92 -0.22 -4.44 15.76
CA VAL A 92 0.58 -4.94 16.89
C VAL A 92 -0.12 -6.10 17.60
N GLN A 93 -1.40 -5.96 17.91
CA GLN A 93 -2.16 -7.01 18.58
C GLN A 93 -2.24 -8.28 17.74
N GLY A 94 -2.52 -8.15 16.45
CA GLY A 94 -2.58 -9.27 15.53
C GLY A 94 -1.23 -9.97 15.40
N PHE A 95 -0.14 -9.22 15.26
CA PHE A 95 1.21 -9.77 15.16
C PHE A 95 1.63 -10.52 16.43
N LEU A 96 1.34 -9.98 17.62
CA LEU A 96 1.65 -10.64 18.88
C LEU A 96 0.88 -11.95 19.10
N ASN A 97 -0.28 -12.12 18.46
CA ASN A 97 -1.07 -13.35 18.50
C ASN A 97 -0.59 -14.42 17.50
N MET A 98 0.34 -14.07 16.58
CA MET A 98 0.94 -15.01 15.64
C MET A 98 1.98 -15.89 16.33
N SER A 99 2.14 -17.13 15.87
CA SER A 99 3.29 -17.98 16.22
C SER A 99 4.60 -17.35 15.70
N LEU A 100 5.74 -17.75 16.27
CA LEU A 100 7.06 -17.24 15.82
C LEU A 100 7.32 -17.52 14.33
N HIS A 101 6.87 -18.67 13.85
CA HIS A 101 6.97 -19.01 12.42
C HIS A 101 6.16 -18.05 11.54
N GLU A 102 4.88 -17.81 11.89
CA GLU A 102 4.04 -16.85 11.15
C GLU A 102 4.60 -15.42 11.18
N ARG A 103 5.18 -14.99 12.32
CA ARG A 103 5.85 -13.69 12.41
C ARG A 103 7.03 -13.59 11.46
N SER A 104 7.86 -14.64 11.40
CA SER A 104 8.99 -14.69 10.47
C SER A 104 8.52 -14.62 9.01
N GLU A 105 7.50 -15.38 8.64
CA GLU A 105 6.93 -15.35 7.29
C GLU A 105 6.36 -13.96 6.94
N PHE A 106 5.65 -13.33 7.90
CA PHE A 106 5.13 -11.98 7.76
C PHE A 106 6.25 -10.97 7.49
N LEU A 107 7.29 -10.95 8.34
CA LEU A 107 8.42 -10.03 8.18
C LEU A 107 9.16 -10.27 6.87
N ASP A 108 9.37 -11.52 6.48
CA ASP A 108 10.02 -11.89 5.23
C ASP A 108 9.21 -11.50 4.00
N TYR A 109 7.87 -11.59 4.07
CA TYR A 109 6.99 -11.10 3.02
C TYR A 109 7.12 -9.59 2.84
N PHE A 110 7.07 -8.82 3.94
CA PHE A 110 7.19 -7.37 3.90
C PHE A 110 8.56 -6.91 3.39
N ARG A 111 9.67 -7.59 3.78
CA ARG A 111 11.01 -7.29 3.25
C ARG A 111 11.13 -7.46 1.74
N LYS A 112 10.29 -8.32 1.15
CA LYS A 112 10.30 -8.62 -0.30
C LYS A 112 9.31 -7.80 -1.11
N MET A 113 8.46 -6.99 -0.47
CA MET A 113 7.52 -6.14 -1.18
C MET A 113 8.25 -5.13 -2.06
N PRO A 114 7.90 -5.04 -3.36
CA PRO A 114 8.49 -4.07 -4.26
C PRO A 114 8.04 -2.64 -3.92
N SER A 115 8.88 -1.66 -4.25
CA SER A 115 8.56 -0.24 -4.05
C SER A 115 7.64 0.34 -5.14
N TYR A 116 7.63 -0.27 -6.31
CA TYR A 116 6.78 0.09 -7.45
C TYR A 116 6.54 -1.12 -8.36
N GLN A 117 5.60 -0.99 -9.28
CA GLN A 117 5.40 -1.92 -10.40
C GLN A 117 5.22 -1.15 -11.70
N LYS A 118 5.75 -1.70 -12.79
CA LYS A 118 5.49 -1.23 -14.15
C LYS A 118 4.65 -2.27 -14.88
N VAL A 119 3.45 -1.90 -15.31
CA VAL A 119 2.49 -2.81 -15.93
C VAL A 119 2.08 -2.23 -17.29
N THR A 120 2.01 -3.07 -18.31
CA THR A 120 1.47 -2.70 -19.63
C THR A 120 0.14 -3.43 -19.84
N ALA A 121 -0.91 -2.69 -20.13
CA ALA A 121 -2.24 -3.21 -20.43
C ALA A 121 -2.94 -2.29 -21.45
N ALA A 122 -3.63 -2.84 -22.44
CA ALA A 122 -4.38 -2.11 -23.48
C ALA A 122 -3.56 -0.95 -24.11
N ASP A 123 -2.35 -1.25 -24.57
CA ASP A 123 -1.40 -0.31 -25.21
C ASP A 123 -0.99 0.88 -24.34
N LYS A 124 -1.19 0.81 -23.02
CA LYS A 124 -0.79 1.81 -22.03
C LYS A 124 0.20 1.23 -21.04
N THR A 125 1.06 2.08 -20.52
CA THR A 125 1.99 1.75 -19.44
C THR A 125 1.52 2.42 -18.15
N TYR A 126 1.41 1.63 -17.09
CA TYR A 126 1.02 2.09 -15.77
C TYR A 126 2.20 1.94 -14.80
N ILE A 127 2.61 3.04 -14.19
CA ILE A 127 3.60 3.05 -13.12
C ILE A 127 2.83 3.08 -11.81
N LEU A 128 2.83 1.95 -11.11
CA LEU A 128 2.11 1.76 -9.86
C LEU A 128 3.06 2.08 -8.70
N VAL A 129 2.72 3.06 -7.87
CA VAL A 129 3.46 3.43 -6.66
C VAL A 129 2.48 3.64 -5.52
N HIS A 130 2.95 3.59 -4.28
CA HIS A 130 2.06 3.84 -3.15
C HIS A 130 1.63 5.31 -3.07
N GLY A 131 2.56 6.24 -2.88
CA GLY A 131 2.25 7.67 -2.66
C GLY A 131 2.48 8.53 -3.90
N GLY A 132 3.68 8.53 -4.41
CA GLY A 132 4.11 9.34 -5.55
C GLY A 132 5.55 9.03 -5.91
N ILE A 133 6.25 9.97 -6.55
CA ILE A 133 7.69 9.85 -6.82
C ILE A 133 8.32 11.20 -6.44
N ARG A 134 9.06 11.21 -5.33
CA ARG A 134 9.72 12.43 -4.83
C ARG A 134 10.78 12.91 -5.82
N ASP A 135 10.82 14.21 -6.04
CA ASP A 135 11.78 14.86 -6.96
C ASP A 135 11.83 14.16 -8.32
N PHE A 136 10.62 13.88 -8.88
CA PHE A 136 10.49 13.15 -10.12
C PHE A 136 11.17 13.85 -11.31
N GLU A 137 12.04 13.10 -11.97
CA GLU A 137 12.66 13.43 -13.24
C GLU A 137 12.37 12.31 -14.26
N GLU A 138 11.74 12.65 -15.40
CA GLU A 138 11.33 11.65 -16.39
C GLU A 138 12.51 10.86 -16.98
N SER A 139 13.70 11.48 -17.05
CA SER A 139 14.94 10.86 -17.53
C SER A 139 15.61 9.94 -16.52
N LYS A 140 15.21 10.00 -15.23
CA LYS A 140 15.81 9.19 -14.16
C LYS A 140 15.12 7.84 -14.06
N PRO A 141 15.85 6.71 -14.20
CA PRO A 141 15.30 5.37 -14.02
C PRO A 141 14.68 5.18 -12.65
N LEU A 142 13.54 4.46 -12.58
CA LEU A 142 12.82 4.23 -11.34
C LEU A 142 13.64 3.48 -10.29
N GLU A 143 14.57 2.63 -10.71
CA GLU A 143 15.49 1.86 -9.87
C GLU A 143 16.50 2.74 -9.10
N GLN A 144 16.66 4.00 -9.49
CA GLN A 144 17.55 4.95 -8.83
C GLN A 144 16.86 5.74 -7.70
N TYR A 145 15.54 5.60 -7.56
CA TYR A 145 14.80 6.17 -6.44
C TYR A 145 14.81 5.21 -5.25
N LYS A 146 14.79 5.77 -4.05
CA LYS A 146 14.71 4.98 -2.82
C LYS A 146 13.26 4.62 -2.50
N LEU A 147 13.06 3.58 -1.72
CA LEU A 147 11.72 3.20 -1.25
C LEU A 147 10.95 4.39 -0.66
N GLN A 148 11.62 5.22 0.16
CA GLN A 148 11.00 6.38 0.81
C GLN A 148 10.49 7.44 -0.17
N ASP A 149 11.05 7.50 -1.37
CA ASP A 149 10.62 8.44 -2.41
C ASP A 149 9.27 8.04 -3.02
N PHE A 150 8.89 6.75 -2.91
CA PHE A 150 7.63 6.22 -3.41
C PHE A 150 6.50 6.19 -2.38
N ILE A 151 6.84 6.03 -1.08
CA ILE A 151 5.84 5.73 -0.05
C ILE A 151 5.37 6.92 0.79
N TYR A 152 6.08 8.04 0.75
CA TYR A 152 5.74 9.24 1.55
C TYR A 152 5.35 10.46 0.71
N GLU A 153 5.63 10.42 -0.59
CA GLU A 153 5.36 11.55 -1.46
C GLU A 153 3.86 11.73 -1.68
N ARG A 154 3.43 12.99 -1.68
CA ARG A 154 2.09 13.37 -2.13
C ARG A 154 2.20 13.99 -3.51
N THR A 155 1.60 13.33 -4.46
CA THR A 155 1.67 13.68 -5.88
C THR A 155 0.96 15.01 -6.15
N ASP A 156 1.52 15.81 -7.08
CA ASP A 156 0.78 16.92 -7.71
C ASP A 156 -0.16 16.34 -8.77
N TYR A 157 -1.46 16.29 -8.46
CA TYR A 157 -2.48 15.67 -9.30
C TYR A 157 -2.86 16.49 -10.54
N GLU A 158 -2.46 17.74 -10.61
CA GLU A 158 -2.66 18.60 -11.77
C GLU A 158 -1.47 18.52 -12.76
N ARG A 159 -0.33 17.98 -12.33
CA ARG A 159 0.86 17.80 -13.15
C ARG A 159 0.79 16.49 -13.92
N ARG A 160 1.13 16.54 -15.23
CA ARG A 160 1.48 15.34 -15.99
C ARG A 160 2.95 15.00 -15.74
N TYR A 161 3.21 13.78 -15.25
CA TYR A 161 4.57 13.34 -14.91
C TYR A 161 5.35 12.85 -16.12
N TYR A 162 4.71 12.11 -17.04
CA TYR A 162 5.34 11.57 -18.23
C TYR A 162 4.88 12.35 -19.47
N SER A 163 5.82 12.71 -20.37
CA SER A 163 5.53 13.39 -21.63
C SER A 163 4.77 12.48 -22.60
N ASP A 164 5.04 11.17 -22.58
CA ASP A 164 4.29 10.18 -23.33
C ASP A 164 2.85 10.04 -22.79
N PRO A 165 1.83 10.34 -23.63
CA PRO A 165 0.42 10.26 -23.21
C PRO A 165 -0.07 8.85 -22.89
N SER A 166 0.65 7.81 -23.31
CA SER A 166 0.32 6.42 -23.01
C SER A 166 0.79 5.97 -21.62
N ILE A 167 1.61 6.78 -20.91
CA ILE A 167 2.12 6.45 -19.58
C ILE A 167 1.29 7.14 -18.50
N TYR A 168 0.83 6.35 -17.55
CA TYR A 168 0.02 6.78 -16.40
C TYR A 168 0.73 6.50 -15.09
N LEU A 169 0.67 7.45 -14.14
CA LEU A 169 1.04 7.23 -12.76
C LEU A 169 -0.20 6.79 -11.98
N VAL A 170 -0.12 5.68 -11.26
CA VAL A 170 -1.22 5.15 -10.43
C VAL A 170 -0.80 5.16 -8.97
N THR A 171 -1.60 5.80 -8.10
CA THR A 171 -1.27 6.00 -6.69
C THR A 171 -2.40 5.65 -5.74
N GLY A 172 -2.04 5.32 -4.49
CA GLY A 172 -2.87 5.26 -3.30
C GLY A 172 -2.57 6.40 -2.32
N HIS A 173 -2.45 6.10 -1.02
CA HIS A 173 -1.91 6.95 0.05
C HIS A 173 -2.69 8.22 0.38
N THR A 174 -3.09 8.97 -0.62
CA THR A 174 -3.84 10.22 -0.42
C THR A 174 -5.30 9.99 -0.77
N PRO A 175 -6.21 10.06 0.23
CA PRO A 175 -7.63 9.90 -0.03
C PRO A 175 -8.13 10.85 -1.11
N THR A 176 -8.85 10.31 -2.10
CA THR A 176 -9.33 11.07 -3.26
C THR A 176 -10.28 12.21 -2.90
N GLN A 177 -10.95 12.14 -1.73
CA GLN A 177 -11.75 13.24 -1.20
C GLN A 177 -10.92 14.51 -0.97
N LEU A 178 -9.61 14.40 -0.76
CA LEU A 178 -8.69 15.53 -0.61
C LEU A 178 -8.20 16.09 -1.96
N ILE A 179 -8.43 15.36 -3.05
CA ILE A 179 -7.96 15.67 -4.40
C ILE A 179 -9.12 16.19 -5.27
N ARG A 180 -10.27 15.53 -5.17
CA ARG A 180 -11.45 15.82 -5.99
C ARG A 180 -12.18 17.05 -5.50
N LYS A 181 -12.63 17.90 -6.43
CA LYS A 181 -13.41 19.12 -6.12
C LYS A 181 -14.78 18.82 -5.50
N ASP A 182 -15.37 17.67 -5.85
CA ASP A 182 -16.65 17.20 -5.33
C ASP A 182 -16.52 16.48 -3.98
N MET A 183 -15.29 16.21 -3.53
CA MET A 183 -14.98 15.50 -2.29
C MET A 183 -15.57 14.08 -2.21
N GLU A 184 -16.02 13.52 -3.33
CA GLU A 184 -16.59 12.18 -3.38
C GLU A 184 -15.49 11.10 -3.23
N PRO A 185 -15.75 9.96 -2.53
CA PRO A 185 -14.83 8.87 -2.33
C PRO A 185 -14.73 7.96 -3.58
N LEU A 186 -14.41 8.56 -4.71
CA LEU A 186 -14.34 7.92 -6.02
C LEU A 186 -12.93 8.09 -6.60
N ILE A 187 -12.50 7.16 -7.46
CA ILE A 187 -11.22 7.20 -8.16
C ILE A 187 -11.07 8.54 -8.90
N TYR A 188 -9.91 9.17 -8.72
CA TYR A 188 -9.53 10.36 -9.48
C TYR A 188 -8.82 9.95 -10.76
N LYS A 189 -9.15 10.62 -11.88
CA LYS A 189 -8.49 10.47 -13.18
C LYS A 189 -8.23 11.86 -13.76
N GLY A 190 -6.97 12.19 -13.98
CA GLY A 190 -6.61 13.50 -14.56
C GLY A 190 -5.11 13.61 -14.82
N ALA A 191 -4.70 14.43 -15.78
CA ALA A 191 -3.31 14.75 -16.09
C ALA A 191 -2.36 13.52 -16.23
N GLY A 192 -2.85 12.38 -16.75
CA GLY A 192 -2.08 11.13 -16.82
C GLY A 192 -1.89 10.44 -15.48
N HIS A 193 -2.76 10.75 -14.50
CA HIS A 193 -2.74 10.22 -13.15
C HIS A 193 -4.05 9.50 -12.80
N ILE A 194 -3.95 8.41 -12.05
CA ILE A 194 -5.08 7.66 -11.51
C ILE A 194 -4.82 7.47 -10.01
N ALA A 195 -5.66 8.09 -9.15
CA ALA A 195 -5.58 7.87 -7.70
C ALA A 195 -6.72 6.98 -7.24
N VAL A 196 -6.40 5.87 -6.57
CA VAL A 196 -7.37 4.82 -6.23
C VAL A 196 -7.70 4.72 -4.74
N ASP A 197 -7.04 5.48 -3.87
CA ASP A 197 -7.38 5.51 -2.45
C ASP A 197 -8.65 6.34 -2.23
N CYS A 198 -9.77 5.67 -2.15
CA CYS A 198 -11.06 6.31 -1.92
C CYS A 198 -11.42 6.41 -0.42
N GLY A 199 -10.42 6.39 0.47
CA GLY A 199 -10.60 6.68 1.89
C GLY A 199 -11.39 5.63 2.67
N CYS A 200 -11.30 4.35 2.31
CA CYS A 200 -12.07 3.26 2.90
C CYS A 200 -12.01 3.24 4.44
N VAL A 201 -10.83 3.45 5.04
CA VAL A 201 -10.63 3.44 6.51
C VAL A 201 -11.16 4.71 7.19
N PHE A 202 -11.59 5.70 6.42
CA PHE A 202 -12.19 6.96 6.88
C PHE A 202 -13.70 7.06 6.54
N GLY A 203 -14.34 5.92 6.22
CA GLY A 203 -15.77 5.87 5.87
C GLY A 203 -16.05 6.12 4.38
N GLY A 204 -15.02 6.18 3.55
CA GLY A 204 -15.14 6.20 2.09
C GLY A 204 -15.28 4.80 1.49
N ASN A 205 -14.83 4.64 0.24
CA ASN A 205 -14.92 3.38 -0.49
C ASN A 205 -13.60 2.63 -0.54
N LEU A 206 -13.66 1.30 -0.58
CA LEU A 206 -12.59 0.48 -1.15
C LEU A 206 -12.84 0.37 -2.65
N ALA A 207 -11.84 0.75 -3.46
CA ALA A 207 -11.99 0.86 -4.90
C ALA A 207 -11.04 -0.07 -5.65
N ALA A 208 -11.45 -0.50 -6.85
CA ALA A 208 -10.60 -1.16 -7.82
C ALA A 208 -10.72 -0.47 -9.18
N TYR A 209 -9.59 -0.43 -9.90
CA TYR A 209 -9.48 0.09 -11.25
C TYR A 209 -8.97 -1.01 -12.19
N CYS A 210 -9.71 -1.32 -13.25
CA CYS A 210 -9.27 -2.26 -14.27
C CYS A 210 -8.35 -1.54 -15.26
N LEU A 211 -7.10 -2.00 -15.39
CA LEU A 211 -6.10 -1.35 -16.26
C LEU A 211 -6.43 -1.52 -17.74
N GLU A 212 -7.08 -2.63 -18.12
CA GLU A 212 -7.45 -2.95 -19.50
C GLU A 212 -8.62 -2.10 -19.98
N THR A 213 -9.70 -2.02 -19.18
CA THR A 213 -10.96 -1.39 -19.60
C THR A 213 -11.14 0.03 -19.09
N GLY A 214 -10.43 0.39 -18.02
CA GLY A 214 -10.64 1.66 -17.32
C GLY A 214 -11.88 1.70 -16.43
N GLU A 215 -12.52 0.55 -16.21
CA GLU A 215 -13.68 0.42 -15.34
C GLU A 215 -13.28 0.56 -13.85
N CYS A 216 -14.19 1.12 -13.07
CA CYS A 216 -14.03 1.31 -11.63
C CYS A 216 -15.08 0.51 -10.88
N ALA A 217 -14.69 -0.14 -9.80
CA ALA A 217 -15.59 -0.81 -8.89
C ALA A 217 -15.36 -0.30 -7.45
N TYR A 218 -16.44 -0.24 -6.68
CA TYR A 218 -16.42 0.31 -5.32
C TYR A 218 -17.22 -0.58 -4.38
N VAL A 219 -16.77 -0.71 -3.14
CA VAL A 219 -17.55 -1.21 -2.02
C VAL A 219 -17.41 -0.23 -0.87
N GLU A 220 -18.48 0.00 -0.14
CA GLU A 220 -18.47 0.91 1.02
C GLU A 220 -17.50 0.42 2.08
N GLY A 221 -16.78 1.35 2.69
CA GLY A 221 -15.95 1.10 3.87
C GLY A 221 -16.81 0.77 5.09
N TYR A 222 -16.17 0.32 6.17
CA TYR A 222 -16.87 0.09 7.42
C TYR A 222 -17.27 1.45 8.05
N GLU A 223 -18.53 1.60 8.38
CA GLU A 223 -18.94 2.62 9.36
C GLU A 223 -18.29 2.28 10.71
N LYS A 224 -17.66 3.27 11.34
CA LYS A 224 -17.06 3.14 12.67
C LYS A 224 -18.10 3.19 13.76
#